data_7922b8cb0381fe80dcdab9355df1d4e3
#
_entry.id   7922b8cb0381fe80dcdab9355df1d4e3
#
_cell.length_a   1.000
_cell.length_b   1.000
_cell.length_c   1.000
_cell.angle_alpha   90.00
_cell.angle_beta   90.00
_cell.angle_gamma   90.00
#
_symmetry.space_group_name_H-M   'P 1'
#
loop_
_entity.id
_entity.type
_entity.pdbx_description
1 polymer ?
#
loop_
_entity_poly.entity_id
_entity_poly.type
_entity_poly.pdbx_seq_one_letter_code
_entity_poly.pdbx_strand_id
1 'polypeptide(L)'
;MRPSRSPLYQIVGATVLLLVAGIIFIPAYLYWNRSIQRSVAQLPDCGAAPRFESCDQLGRSIGTKELSGTIWVAGLIKNAKPGEAEEFCSKCAELDQNFGAAKAITLISFFVGADKNRVEDYSRRYEASDRWRFIPISEGGSSTLVQDWSSAGAGCRPEMQGQSLFLLIDQRGEIRGVYDASAPELVQSILFDAGNLLRAEHLAP
;
A
#
# COMPACT_ATOMS: atom_id res chain seq x y z
N MET A 1 62.79 7.45 -14.49
CA MET A 1 62.59 6.55 -13.35
C MET A 1 61.48 7.10 -12.48
N ARG A 2 60.32 6.46 -12.38
CA ARG A 2 59.24 6.81 -11.46
C ARG A 2 59.59 6.22 -10.11
N PRO A 3 59.59 6.98 -9.01
CA PRO A 3 59.84 6.43 -7.69
C PRO A 3 58.70 5.50 -7.33
N SER A 4 59.03 4.23 -7.02
CA SER A 4 58.09 3.26 -6.51
C SER A 4 57.63 3.74 -5.13
N ARG A 5 56.36 4.16 -5.00
CA ARG A 5 55.77 4.48 -3.70
C ARG A 5 55.82 3.22 -2.83
N SER A 6 56.44 3.31 -1.68
CA SER A 6 56.58 2.15 -0.77
C SER A 6 55.19 1.61 -0.43
N PRO A 7 55.01 0.30 -0.26
CA PRO A 7 53.71 -0.33 0.06
C PRO A 7 53.09 0.24 1.35
N LEU A 8 53.92 0.77 2.23
CA LEU A 8 53.49 1.40 3.46
C LEU A 8 52.63 2.66 3.23
N TYR A 9 52.95 3.50 2.26
CA TYR A 9 52.15 4.67 1.91
C TYR A 9 50.82 4.31 1.25
N GLN A 10 50.76 3.19 0.54
CA GLN A 10 49.50 2.71 -0.05
C GLN A 10 48.57 2.18 1.05
N ILE A 11 49.10 1.45 2.02
CA ILE A 11 48.30 0.93 3.14
C ILE A 11 47.78 2.07 4.02
N VAL A 12 48.63 3.03 4.38
CA VAL A 12 48.25 4.20 5.18
C VAL A 12 47.18 5.02 4.45
N GLY A 13 47.38 5.26 3.15
CA GLY A 13 46.40 5.99 2.33
C GLY A 13 45.04 5.29 2.26
N ALA A 14 45.02 3.98 2.08
CA ALA A 14 43.79 3.19 2.06
C ALA A 14 43.06 3.23 3.43
N THR A 15 43.82 3.10 4.53
CA THR A 15 43.23 3.16 5.88
C THR A 15 42.60 4.54 6.18
N VAL A 16 43.30 5.63 5.83
CA VAL A 16 42.78 6.98 5.99
C VAL A 16 41.52 7.18 5.14
N LEU A 17 41.51 6.68 3.92
CA LEU A 17 40.35 6.79 3.02
C LEU A 17 39.12 6.04 3.58
N LEU A 18 39.32 4.86 4.13
CA LEU A 18 38.24 4.09 4.79
C LEU A 18 37.71 4.76 6.04
N LEU A 19 38.57 5.37 6.86
CA LEU A 19 38.17 6.14 8.03
C LEU A 19 37.34 7.37 7.65
N VAL A 20 37.77 8.12 6.65
CA VAL A 20 37.05 9.29 6.14
C VAL A 20 35.70 8.88 5.56
N ALA A 21 35.66 7.79 4.78
CA ALA A 21 34.43 7.24 4.26
C ALA A 21 33.47 6.84 5.41
N GLY A 22 33.98 6.16 6.44
CA GLY A 22 33.18 5.79 7.61
C GLY A 22 32.58 6.99 8.35
N ILE A 23 33.37 8.05 8.54
CA ILE A 23 32.92 9.29 9.21
C ILE A 23 31.79 9.97 8.42
N ILE A 24 31.78 9.88 7.09
CA ILE A 24 30.75 10.50 6.23
C ILE A 24 29.53 9.58 6.07
N PHE A 25 29.78 8.32 5.72
CA PHE A 25 28.69 7.40 5.33
C PHE A 25 27.89 6.88 6.54
N ILE A 26 28.50 6.67 7.70
CA ILE A 26 27.78 6.20 8.89
C ILE A 26 26.75 7.22 9.38
N PRO A 27 27.09 8.50 9.61
CA PRO A 27 26.09 9.50 9.99
C PRO A 27 25.03 9.72 8.92
N ALA A 28 25.40 9.72 7.65
CA ALA A 28 24.45 9.85 6.55
C ALA A 28 23.46 8.67 6.52
N TYR A 29 23.93 7.46 6.71
CA TYR A 29 23.11 6.26 6.83
C TYR A 29 22.18 6.33 8.06
N LEU A 30 22.70 6.71 9.22
CA LEU A 30 21.90 6.86 10.43
C LEU A 30 20.84 7.97 10.31
N TYR A 31 21.19 9.09 9.68
CA TYR A 31 20.26 10.17 9.40
C TYR A 31 19.14 9.71 8.46
N TRP A 32 19.50 9.04 7.36
CA TRP A 32 18.56 8.47 6.40
C TRP A 32 17.61 7.48 7.06
N ASN A 33 18.15 6.54 7.85
CA ASN A 33 17.37 5.54 8.56
C ASN A 33 16.39 6.16 9.56
N ARG A 34 16.85 7.16 10.34
CA ARG A 34 15.99 7.91 11.27
C ARG A 34 14.91 8.72 10.55
N SER A 35 15.21 9.26 9.38
CA SER A 35 14.25 10.02 8.57
C SER A 35 13.12 9.12 8.10
N ILE A 36 13.43 7.92 7.64
CA ILE A 36 12.43 6.92 7.21
C ILE A 36 11.54 6.49 8.39
N GLN A 37 12.14 6.14 9.52
CA GLN A 37 11.37 5.76 10.71
C GLN A 37 10.45 6.89 11.20
N ARG A 38 10.89 8.14 11.12
CA ARG A 38 10.03 9.30 11.42
C ARG A 38 8.88 9.44 10.44
N SER A 39 9.11 9.21 9.14
CA SER A 39 8.05 9.28 8.12
C SER A 39 6.97 8.21 8.34
N VAL A 40 7.36 7.00 8.74
CA VAL A 40 6.39 5.93 9.09
C VAL A 40 5.67 6.23 10.42
N ALA A 41 6.39 6.74 11.41
CA ALA A 41 5.78 7.17 12.68
C ALA A 41 4.81 8.36 12.53
N GLN A 42 4.85 9.05 11.39
CA GLN A 42 3.94 10.15 11.05
C GLN A 42 2.67 9.69 10.33
N LEU A 43 2.61 8.42 9.84
CA LEU A 43 1.37 7.91 9.29
C LEU A 43 0.33 7.79 10.41
N PRO A 44 -0.90 8.23 10.16
CA PRO A 44 -1.95 8.20 11.19
C PRO A 44 -2.22 6.76 11.64
N ASP A 45 -2.74 6.62 12.83
CA ASP A 45 -3.38 5.41 13.31
C ASP A 45 -4.89 5.68 13.32
N CYS A 46 -5.58 5.13 12.33
CA CYS A 46 -7.01 5.34 12.11
C CYS A 46 -7.85 4.19 12.66
N GLY A 47 -7.24 3.29 13.42
CA GLY A 47 -7.86 2.11 14.01
C GLY A 47 -7.75 0.88 13.13
N ALA A 48 -8.27 -0.23 13.64
CA ALA A 48 -8.19 -1.52 12.97
C ALA A 48 -9.10 -1.59 11.74
N ALA A 49 -8.61 -2.25 10.68
CA ALA A 49 -9.41 -2.55 9.50
C ALA A 49 -10.57 -3.50 9.85
N PRO A 50 -11.77 -3.28 9.32
CA PRO A 50 -12.90 -4.16 9.53
C PRO A 50 -12.60 -5.59 9.07
N ARG A 51 -13.08 -6.57 9.84
CA ARG A 51 -12.93 -7.98 9.48
C ARG A 51 -13.89 -8.32 8.35
N PHE A 52 -13.42 -9.13 7.42
CA PHE A 52 -14.25 -9.69 6.36
C PHE A 52 -13.80 -11.10 5.99
N GLU A 53 -14.72 -11.87 5.46
CA GLU A 53 -14.50 -13.13 4.74
C GLU A 53 -15.40 -13.09 3.51
N SER A 54 -14.84 -13.36 2.34
CA SER A 54 -15.57 -13.32 1.06
C SER A 54 -14.91 -14.23 0.02
N CYS A 55 -15.48 -14.25 -1.18
CA CYS A 55 -14.84 -14.85 -2.34
C CYS A 55 -14.48 -13.76 -3.34
N ASP A 56 -13.32 -13.91 -3.97
CA ASP A 56 -12.90 -13.01 -5.05
C ASP A 56 -13.65 -13.32 -6.37
N GLN A 57 -13.34 -12.59 -7.43
CA GLN A 57 -13.90 -12.75 -8.77
C GLN A 57 -13.73 -14.17 -9.34
N LEU A 58 -12.72 -14.91 -8.90
CA LEU A 58 -12.46 -16.29 -9.32
C LEU A 58 -13.05 -17.35 -8.37
N GLY A 59 -13.81 -16.93 -7.36
CA GLY A 59 -14.40 -17.81 -6.35
C GLY A 59 -13.42 -18.31 -5.29
N ARG A 60 -12.21 -17.73 -5.19
CA ARG A 60 -11.22 -18.09 -4.17
C ARG A 60 -11.54 -17.35 -2.87
N SER A 61 -11.48 -18.04 -1.74
CA SER A 61 -11.67 -17.43 -0.43
C SER A 61 -10.59 -16.38 -0.17
N ILE A 62 -11.00 -15.26 0.39
CA ILE A 62 -10.13 -14.19 0.87
C ILE A 62 -10.77 -13.49 2.05
N GLY A 63 -9.96 -13.14 3.04
CA GLY A 63 -10.41 -12.42 4.22
C GLY A 63 -9.26 -11.75 4.96
N THR A 64 -9.61 -11.09 6.05
CA THR A 64 -8.63 -10.34 6.87
C THR A 64 -7.54 -11.25 7.44
N LYS A 65 -7.83 -12.56 7.65
CA LYS A 65 -6.83 -13.51 8.17
C LYS A 65 -5.75 -13.83 7.14
N GLU A 66 -6.12 -13.99 5.87
CA GLU A 66 -5.19 -14.27 4.78
C GLU A 66 -4.30 -13.07 4.48
N LEU A 67 -4.76 -11.86 4.80
CA LEU A 67 -4.03 -10.61 4.62
C LEU A 67 -3.15 -10.25 5.81
N SER A 68 -3.24 -10.98 6.92
CA SER A 68 -2.41 -10.76 8.10
C SER A 68 -0.92 -10.89 7.77
N GLY A 69 -0.11 -9.96 8.23
CA GLY A 69 1.32 -9.92 7.95
C GLY A 69 1.70 -9.34 6.58
N THR A 70 0.72 -8.83 5.81
CA THR A 70 0.96 -8.16 4.53
C THR A 70 0.45 -6.72 4.57
N ILE A 71 1.09 -5.83 3.83
CA ILE A 71 0.52 -4.51 3.55
C ILE A 71 -0.51 -4.67 2.45
N TRP A 72 -1.65 -4.03 2.59
CA TRP A 72 -2.68 -4.09 1.57
C TRP A 72 -3.47 -2.80 1.44
N VAL A 73 -4.05 -2.61 0.28
CA VAL A 73 -4.88 -1.45 -0.04
C VAL A 73 -6.28 -1.93 -0.30
N ALA A 74 -7.25 -1.40 0.43
CA ALA A 74 -8.67 -1.65 0.21
C ALA A 74 -9.28 -0.47 -0.53
N GLY A 75 -9.82 -0.67 -1.71
CA GLY A 75 -10.66 0.29 -2.41
C GLY A 75 -12.13 -0.05 -2.26
N LEU A 76 -12.95 0.90 -1.86
CA LEU A 76 -14.40 0.75 -1.73
C LEU A 76 -15.12 1.66 -2.71
N ILE A 77 -15.88 1.06 -3.61
CA ILE A 77 -16.74 1.79 -4.55
C ILE A 77 -18.20 1.37 -4.37
N LYS A 78 -19.10 2.37 -4.27
CA LYS A 78 -20.51 2.15 -3.99
C LYS A 78 -21.37 2.59 -5.16
N ASN A 79 -22.30 1.70 -5.60
CA ASN A 79 -23.34 2.01 -6.59
C ASN A 79 -22.84 2.82 -7.77
N ALA A 80 -21.60 2.54 -8.20
CA ALA A 80 -20.92 3.35 -9.19
C ALA A 80 -21.62 3.32 -10.54
N LYS A 81 -21.83 4.47 -11.12
CA LYS A 81 -22.13 4.60 -12.55
C LYS A 81 -20.98 4.00 -13.37
N PRO A 82 -21.24 3.53 -14.60
CA PRO A 82 -20.20 2.91 -15.41
C PRO A 82 -18.89 3.73 -15.50
N GLY A 83 -18.97 5.04 -15.73
CA GLY A 83 -17.78 5.90 -15.82
C GLY A 83 -17.01 6.03 -14.51
N GLU A 84 -17.70 6.07 -13.36
CA GLU A 84 -17.07 6.13 -12.04
C GLU A 84 -16.35 4.82 -11.71
N ALA A 85 -16.95 3.67 -12.09
CA ALA A 85 -16.33 2.38 -11.93
C ALA A 85 -15.08 2.22 -12.82
N GLU A 86 -15.14 2.75 -14.04
CA GLU A 86 -14.00 2.74 -14.96
C GLU A 86 -12.85 3.61 -14.45
N GLU A 87 -13.13 4.80 -13.94
CA GLU A 87 -12.13 5.68 -13.33
C GLU A 87 -11.49 4.99 -12.10
N PHE A 88 -12.31 4.43 -11.23
CA PHE A 88 -11.83 3.68 -10.06
C PHE A 88 -10.92 2.51 -10.47
N CYS A 89 -11.35 1.67 -11.44
CA CYS A 89 -10.55 0.56 -11.93
C CYS A 89 -9.25 1.01 -12.61
N SER A 90 -9.26 2.15 -13.31
CA SER A 90 -8.05 2.73 -13.90
C SER A 90 -7.01 3.09 -12.83
N LYS A 91 -7.43 3.72 -11.74
CA LYS A 91 -6.55 4.01 -10.59
C LYS A 91 -6.04 2.74 -9.91
N CYS A 92 -6.90 1.73 -9.77
CA CYS A 92 -6.50 0.43 -9.25
C CYS A 92 -5.48 -0.26 -10.17
N ALA A 93 -5.64 -0.20 -11.49
CA ALA A 93 -4.70 -0.77 -12.45
C ALA A 93 -3.32 -0.09 -12.36
N GLU A 94 -3.30 1.23 -12.21
CA GLU A 94 -2.06 1.97 -11.99
C GLU A 94 -1.37 1.57 -10.68
N LEU A 95 -2.13 1.39 -9.60
CA LEU A 95 -1.61 0.87 -8.33
C LEU A 95 -1.06 -0.56 -8.49
N ASP A 96 -1.81 -1.47 -9.12
CA ASP A 96 -1.41 -2.86 -9.33
C ASP A 96 -0.12 -2.98 -10.15
N GLN A 97 0.02 -2.18 -11.22
CA GLN A 97 1.23 -2.12 -12.02
C GLN A 97 2.45 -1.65 -11.20
N ASN A 98 2.29 -0.61 -10.40
CA ASN A 98 3.36 -0.08 -9.55
C ASN A 98 3.71 -1.03 -8.40
N PHE A 99 2.74 -1.70 -7.80
CA PHE A 99 2.96 -2.73 -6.77
C PHE A 99 3.55 -4.02 -7.36
N GLY A 100 3.46 -4.22 -8.68
CA GLY A 100 3.99 -5.39 -9.39
C GLY A 100 5.46 -5.69 -9.10
N ALA A 101 6.27 -4.67 -8.91
CA ALA A 101 7.68 -4.80 -8.54
C ALA A 101 7.88 -5.17 -7.05
N ALA A 102 6.99 -4.72 -6.17
CA ALA A 102 7.01 -5.00 -4.74
C ALA A 102 5.98 -6.11 -4.43
N LYS A 103 6.36 -7.37 -4.50
CA LYS A 103 5.47 -8.54 -4.24
C LYS A 103 4.76 -8.55 -2.87
N ALA A 104 4.96 -7.52 -2.05
CA ALA A 104 4.53 -7.42 -0.66
C ALA A 104 3.18 -6.69 -0.46
N ILE A 105 2.56 -6.15 -1.52
CA ILE A 105 1.31 -5.38 -1.39
C ILE A 105 0.19 -6.08 -2.17
N THR A 106 -0.97 -6.23 -1.52
CA THR A 106 -2.19 -6.78 -2.12
C THR A 106 -3.22 -5.67 -2.29
N LEU A 107 -3.92 -5.65 -3.41
CA LEU A 107 -4.99 -4.71 -3.71
C LEU A 107 -6.34 -5.44 -3.65
N ILE A 108 -7.27 -4.92 -2.86
CA ILE A 108 -8.63 -5.45 -2.71
C ILE A 108 -9.61 -4.38 -3.16
N SER A 109 -10.45 -4.68 -4.12
CA SER A 109 -11.51 -3.79 -4.60
C SER A 109 -12.89 -4.33 -4.23
N PHE A 110 -13.58 -3.62 -3.35
CA PHE A 110 -14.95 -3.91 -2.94
C PHE A 110 -15.95 -3.17 -3.84
N PHE A 111 -16.76 -3.91 -4.58
CA PHE A 111 -17.79 -3.37 -5.47
C PHE A 111 -19.17 -3.55 -4.84
N VAL A 112 -19.71 -2.50 -4.26
CA VAL A 112 -21.02 -2.51 -3.61
C VAL A 112 -22.11 -2.26 -4.64
N GLY A 113 -23.12 -3.14 -4.70
CA GLY A 113 -24.21 -3.07 -5.65
C GLY A 113 -23.88 -3.59 -7.06
N ALA A 114 -22.70 -4.21 -7.24
CA ALA A 114 -22.33 -4.84 -8.49
C ALA A 114 -22.56 -6.38 -8.42
N ASP A 115 -23.04 -6.95 -9.51
CA ASP A 115 -23.10 -8.40 -9.66
C ASP A 115 -21.72 -8.99 -10.00
N LYS A 116 -21.60 -10.29 -9.78
CA LYS A 116 -20.34 -11.02 -10.00
C LYS A 116 -19.83 -10.91 -11.45
N ASN A 117 -20.72 -11.00 -12.44
CA ASN A 117 -20.33 -11.01 -13.85
C ASN A 117 -19.70 -9.65 -14.24
N ARG A 118 -20.28 -8.56 -13.75
CA ARG A 118 -19.76 -7.22 -13.98
C ARG A 118 -18.39 -7.04 -13.36
N VAL A 119 -18.17 -7.57 -12.17
CA VAL A 119 -16.90 -7.50 -11.48
C VAL A 119 -15.82 -8.36 -12.18
N GLU A 120 -16.20 -9.54 -12.68
CA GLU A 120 -15.33 -10.38 -13.52
C GLU A 120 -14.95 -9.69 -14.83
N ASP A 121 -15.89 -8.96 -15.46
CA ASP A 121 -15.61 -8.19 -16.68
C ASP A 121 -14.58 -7.07 -16.42
N TYR A 122 -14.68 -6.36 -15.29
CA TYR A 122 -13.66 -5.38 -14.91
C TYR A 122 -12.31 -6.05 -14.69
N SER A 123 -12.23 -7.15 -13.96
CA SER A 123 -10.96 -7.81 -13.69
C SER A 123 -10.24 -8.26 -14.98
N ARG A 124 -11.00 -8.74 -15.98
CA ARG A 124 -10.46 -9.11 -17.29
C ARG A 124 -10.06 -7.91 -18.12
N ARG A 125 -10.87 -6.85 -18.16
CA ARG A 125 -10.62 -5.63 -18.95
C ARG A 125 -9.35 -4.91 -18.51
N TYR A 126 -9.09 -4.89 -17.20
CA TYR A 126 -7.92 -4.23 -16.61
C TYR A 126 -6.74 -5.18 -16.36
N GLU A 127 -6.80 -6.42 -16.89
CA GLU A 127 -5.72 -7.41 -16.78
C GLU A 127 -5.19 -7.57 -15.35
N ALA A 128 -6.12 -7.63 -14.38
CA ALA A 128 -5.81 -7.66 -12.97
C ALA A 128 -4.82 -8.79 -12.62
N SER A 129 -3.76 -8.44 -11.91
CA SER A 129 -2.79 -9.43 -11.42
C SER A 129 -3.39 -10.36 -10.36
N ASP A 130 -2.66 -11.42 -10.01
CA ASP A 130 -3.09 -12.34 -8.93
C ASP A 130 -3.18 -11.66 -7.55
N ARG A 131 -2.62 -10.47 -7.40
CA ARG A 131 -2.66 -9.69 -6.17
C ARG A 131 -3.75 -8.64 -6.14
N TRP A 132 -4.40 -8.39 -7.25
CA TRP A 132 -5.56 -7.53 -7.30
C TRP A 132 -6.83 -8.37 -7.27
N ARG A 133 -7.50 -8.36 -6.13
CA ARG A 133 -8.74 -9.13 -5.87
C ARG A 133 -9.94 -8.23 -5.93
N PHE A 134 -10.97 -8.69 -6.61
CA PHE A 134 -12.26 -8.01 -6.75
C PHE A 134 -13.31 -8.74 -5.93
N ILE A 135 -13.99 -8.01 -5.06
CA ILE A 135 -15.02 -8.59 -4.18
C ILE A 135 -16.36 -7.94 -4.52
N PRO A 136 -17.28 -8.68 -5.16
CA PRO A 136 -18.64 -8.22 -5.37
C PRO A 136 -19.41 -8.28 -4.05
N ILE A 137 -20.09 -7.18 -3.70
CA ILE A 137 -20.97 -7.08 -2.55
C ILE A 137 -22.36 -6.76 -3.08
N SER A 138 -23.28 -7.73 -3.03
CA SER A 138 -24.69 -7.54 -3.45
C SER A 138 -25.40 -6.55 -2.51
N GLU A 139 -26.36 -5.77 -3.03
CA GLU A 139 -27.12 -4.78 -2.26
C GLU A 139 -27.86 -5.36 -1.03
N GLY A 140 -28.20 -6.65 -1.04
CA GLY A 140 -28.80 -7.36 0.08
C GLY A 140 -27.80 -8.10 0.97
N GLY A 141 -26.53 -8.16 0.58
CA GLY A 141 -25.47 -8.86 1.28
C GLY A 141 -24.77 -7.98 2.29
N SER A 142 -24.89 -8.34 3.57
CA SER A 142 -24.17 -7.81 4.70
C SER A 142 -24.08 -6.28 4.75
N SER A 143 -25.20 -5.64 5.03
CA SER A 143 -25.26 -4.18 5.31
C SER A 143 -24.23 -3.74 6.35
N THR A 144 -23.85 -4.62 7.27
CA THR A 144 -22.81 -4.39 8.27
C THR A 144 -21.42 -4.26 7.64
N LEU A 145 -21.03 -5.15 6.72
CA LEU A 145 -19.72 -5.08 6.08
C LEU A 145 -19.55 -3.75 5.32
N VAL A 146 -20.54 -3.35 4.54
CA VAL A 146 -20.50 -2.08 3.80
C VAL A 146 -20.46 -0.90 4.78
N GLN A 147 -21.21 -0.95 5.88
CA GLN A 147 -21.24 0.09 6.87
C GLN A 147 -19.90 0.17 7.62
N ASP A 148 -19.36 -0.95 8.05
CA ASP A 148 -18.07 -1.02 8.75
C ASP A 148 -16.94 -0.45 7.88
N TRP A 149 -16.88 -0.86 6.61
CA TRP A 149 -15.87 -0.34 5.67
C TRP A 149 -16.09 1.12 5.29
N SER A 150 -17.33 1.60 5.24
CA SER A 150 -17.64 3.00 4.96
C SER A 150 -17.33 3.93 6.11
N SER A 151 -17.32 3.40 7.33
CA SER A 151 -16.95 4.15 8.54
C SER A 151 -15.49 3.91 8.95
N ALA A 152 -14.83 2.94 8.32
CA ALA A 152 -13.43 2.67 8.58
C ALA A 152 -12.58 3.91 8.27
N GLY A 153 -11.72 4.28 9.21
CA GLY A 153 -10.90 5.49 9.09
C GLY A 153 -11.63 6.81 9.37
N ALA A 154 -12.90 6.79 9.74
CA ALA A 154 -13.64 8.01 10.10
C ALA A 154 -13.00 8.78 11.27
N GLY A 155 -12.24 8.09 12.13
CA GLY A 155 -11.43 8.73 13.18
C GLY A 155 -10.35 9.66 12.65
N CYS A 156 -9.83 9.41 11.43
CA CYS A 156 -8.84 10.25 10.76
C CYS A 156 -9.46 11.23 9.74
N ARG A 157 -10.47 10.77 9.03
CA ARG A 157 -11.10 11.50 7.92
C ARG A 157 -12.63 11.37 7.99
N PRO A 158 -13.30 12.01 8.97
CA PRO A 158 -14.75 11.89 9.16
C PRO A 158 -15.55 12.40 7.95
N GLU A 159 -15.00 13.33 7.18
CA GLU A 159 -15.60 13.88 5.96
C GLU A 159 -15.70 12.84 4.82
N MET A 160 -14.93 11.75 4.91
CA MET A 160 -14.93 10.68 3.89
C MET A 160 -16.01 9.62 4.12
N GLN A 161 -16.72 9.69 5.24
CA GLN A 161 -17.76 8.72 5.57
C GLN A 161 -18.85 8.67 4.49
N GLY A 162 -19.12 7.48 3.99
CA GLY A 162 -20.14 7.25 2.97
C GLY A 162 -19.69 7.45 1.53
N GLN A 163 -18.48 7.93 1.28
CA GLN A 163 -17.92 8.12 -0.06
C GLN A 163 -17.19 6.87 -0.57
N SER A 164 -16.83 6.87 -1.85
CA SER A 164 -15.87 5.91 -2.38
C SER A 164 -14.47 6.30 -1.91
N LEU A 165 -13.73 5.36 -1.37
CA LEU A 165 -12.45 5.64 -0.72
C LEU A 165 -11.44 4.51 -0.90
N PHE A 166 -10.17 4.83 -0.63
CA PHE A 166 -9.12 3.84 -0.46
C PHE A 166 -8.56 3.90 0.95
N LEU A 167 -8.23 2.74 1.49
CA LEU A 167 -7.58 2.56 2.78
C LEU A 167 -6.25 1.86 2.58
N LEU A 168 -5.19 2.38 3.17
CA LEU A 168 -3.91 1.70 3.27
C LEU A 168 -3.84 1.03 4.64
N ILE A 169 -3.62 -0.29 4.64
CA ILE A 169 -3.60 -1.11 5.84
C ILE A 169 -2.22 -1.74 5.99
N ASP A 170 -1.67 -1.68 7.20
CA ASP A 170 -0.37 -2.26 7.51
C ASP A 170 -0.47 -3.77 7.85
N GLN A 171 0.66 -4.41 8.08
CA GLN A 171 0.76 -5.84 8.42
C GLN A 171 0.05 -6.24 9.71
N ARG A 172 -0.19 -5.28 10.60
CA ARG A 172 -0.93 -5.51 11.85
C ARG A 172 -2.43 -5.41 11.67
N GLY A 173 -2.87 -5.01 10.45
CA GLY A 173 -4.27 -4.76 10.16
C GLY A 173 -4.76 -3.39 10.60
N GLU A 174 -3.84 -2.44 10.88
CA GLU A 174 -4.18 -1.07 11.26
C GLU A 174 -4.26 -0.18 10.02
N ILE A 175 -5.27 0.69 9.96
CA ILE A 175 -5.45 1.66 8.88
C ILE A 175 -4.45 2.80 9.07
N ARG A 176 -3.58 2.98 8.09
CA ARG A 176 -2.48 3.95 8.10
C ARG A 176 -2.70 5.10 7.12
N GLY A 177 -3.74 5.03 6.31
CA GLY A 177 -4.13 6.09 5.38
C GLY A 177 -5.55 5.94 4.90
N VAL A 178 -6.24 7.08 4.70
CA VAL A 178 -7.59 7.17 4.14
C VAL A 178 -7.55 8.17 3.00
N TYR A 179 -7.95 7.76 1.80
CA TYR A 179 -7.80 8.55 0.59
C TYR A 179 -9.13 8.63 -0.15
N ASP A 180 -9.43 9.82 -0.68
CA ASP A 180 -10.58 10.05 -1.54
C ASP A 180 -10.37 9.38 -2.90
N ALA A 181 -11.31 8.53 -3.31
CA ALA A 181 -11.25 7.86 -4.61
C ALA A 181 -11.30 8.84 -5.79
N SER A 182 -11.83 10.05 -5.59
CA SER A 182 -11.92 11.09 -6.62
C SER A 182 -10.67 12.00 -6.71
N ALA A 183 -9.78 11.95 -5.69
CA ALA A 183 -8.60 12.82 -5.67
C ALA A 183 -7.63 12.51 -6.83
N PRO A 184 -7.13 13.53 -7.53
CA PRO A 184 -6.21 13.33 -8.65
C PRO A 184 -4.85 12.77 -8.20
N GLU A 185 -4.38 13.11 -6.98
CA GLU A 185 -3.12 12.66 -6.40
C GLU A 185 -3.21 11.31 -5.66
N LEU A 186 -4.37 10.64 -5.70
CA LEU A 186 -4.64 9.41 -4.98
C LEU A 186 -3.52 8.36 -5.12
N VAL A 187 -3.20 8.02 -6.36
CA VAL A 187 -2.24 6.94 -6.66
C VAL A 187 -0.86 7.27 -6.10
N GLN A 188 -0.37 8.50 -6.32
CA GLN A 188 0.93 8.93 -5.82
C GLN A 188 0.99 8.93 -4.29
N SER A 189 -0.08 9.38 -3.64
CA SER A 189 -0.17 9.40 -2.17
C SER A 189 -0.11 7.98 -1.60
N ILE A 190 -0.89 7.05 -2.15
CA ILE A 190 -0.88 5.65 -1.71
C ILE A 190 0.49 5.01 -1.96
N LEU A 191 1.11 5.23 -3.14
CA LEU A 191 2.42 4.67 -3.47
C LEU A 191 3.51 5.20 -2.53
N PHE A 192 3.47 6.49 -2.20
CA PHE A 192 4.42 7.10 -1.27
C PHE A 192 4.30 6.51 0.14
N ASP A 193 3.08 6.44 0.68
CA ASP A 193 2.83 5.95 2.03
C ASP A 193 3.07 4.43 2.15
N ALA A 194 2.65 3.65 1.16
CA ALA A 194 2.93 2.22 1.09
C ALA A 194 4.43 1.93 0.99
N GLY A 195 5.16 2.74 0.21
CA GLY A 195 6.62 2.68 0.14
C GLY A 195 7.31 2.98 1.47
N ASN A 196 6.76 3.89 2.27
CA ASN A 196 7.26 4.18 3.62
C ASN A 196 7.02 2.99 4.56
N LEU A 197 5.84 2.35 4.51
CA LEU A 197 5.55 1.15 5.30
C LEU A 197 6.51 0.00 4.95
N LEU A 198 6.72 -0.29 3.67
CA LEU A 198 7.64 -1.35 3.23
C LEU A 198 9.08 -1.12 3.70
N ARG A 199 9.55 0.12 3.66
CA ARG A 199 10.91 0.45 4.14
C ARG A 199 11.05 0.26 5.64
N ALA A 200 10.00 0.58 6.42
CA ALA A 200 10.04 0.39 7.86
C ALA A 200 10.16 -1.07 8.26
N GLU A 201 9.52 -1.97 7.52
CA GLU A 201 9.62 -3.41 7.74
C GLU A 201 11.03 -3.94 7.55
N HIS A 202 11.71 -3.51 6.48
CA HIS A 202 13.10 -3.93 6.22
C HIS A 202 14.11 -3.39 7.23
N LEU A 203 13.70 -2.43 8.07
CA LEU A 203 14.53 -1.78 9.07
C LEU A 203 14.16 -2.18 10.51
N ALA A 204 13.07 -2.94 10.69
CA ALA A 204 12.75 -3.55 11.98
C ALA A 204 13.74 -4.71 12.27
N PRO A 205 14.36 -4.74 13.45
CA PRO A 205 15.36 -5.76 13.83
C PRO A 205 14.73 -7.14 13.97
#